data_e7ba7c984ff03deadef390c171169646
#
_entry.id   e7ba7c984ff03deadef390c171169646
#
_cell.length_a   1.000
_cell.length_b   1.000
_cell.length_c   1.000
_cell.angle_alpha   90.00
_cell.angle_beta   90.00
_cell.angle_gamma   90.00
#
_symmetry.space_group_name_H-M   'P 1'
#
loop_
_entity.id
_entity.type
_entity.pdbx_description
1 polymer ?
#
loop_
_entity_poly.entity_id
_entity_poly.type
_entity_poly.pdbx_seq_one_letter_code
_entity_poly.pdbx_strand_id
1 'polypeptide(L)'
;MATTSGDAPEGFSKAAASYDDAVRHNIAGSERLVMSLPDGTYSRVLDVGCGTGFTATALLRRFPVETLVGIDPAEGMLEVFTAKLAEFPGVTVELRCEDVMSMRVDDGAFDLVICAMALHWFPDKPAAIARMARALRPGGVIAILTAGRGGEDAWRQLLDDVRAPTAWTGWFAENQRDVDEIDADLRAAELEPLDVWMERRRRSTHPDAFMARTRAVAGHLLGNPPGGYSELDQRIHAALHAAAGSGGFVYDYCKLFAVARRPEERDGPR
;
A
#
# COMPACT_ATOMS: atom_id res chain seq x y z
N MET A 1 -17.18 -10.92 -15.35
CA MET A 1 -17.43 -9.54 -14.90
C MET A 1 -16.14 -9.10 -14.25
N ALA A 2 -15.51 -8.04 -14.73
CA ALA A 2 -14.35 -7.46 -14.07
C ALA A 2 -14.80 -7.00 -12.67
N THR A 3 -14.14 -7.47 -11.61
CA THR A 3 -14.35 -6.97 -10.26
C THR A 3 -13.94 -5.50 -10.28
N THR A 4 -14.92 -4.63 -10.11
CA THR A 4 -14.70 -3.19 -10.06
C THR A 4 -13.94 -2.85 -8.78
N SER A 5 -13.12 -1.82 -8.80
CA SER A 5 -12.43 -1.27 -7.61
C SER A 5 -13.37 -0.98 -6.42
N GLY A 6 -14.69 -1.01 -6.64
CA GLY A 6 -15.71 -0.80 -5.63
C GLY A 6 -15.82 -1.88 -4.55
N ASP A 7 -15.35 -3.11 -4.81
CA ASP A 7 -15.46 -4.21 -3.83
C ASP A 7 -14.26 -4.31 -2.89
N ALA A 8 -13.17 -3.62 -3.20
CA ALA A 8 -11.94 -3.67 -2.42
C ALA A 8 -12.09 -3.14 -0.98
N PRO A 9 -12.70 -1.98 -0.72
CA PRO A 9 -12.86 -1.46 0.64
C PRO A 9 -13.64 -2.39 1.56
N GLU A 10 -14.72 -3.02 1.07
CA GLU A 10 -15.51 -3.98 1.83
C GLU A 10 -14.69 -5.25 2.15
N GLY A 11 -13.89 -5.73 1.18
CA GLY A 11 -13.00 -6.87 1.36
C GLY A 11 -11.96 -6.62 2.43
N PHE A 12 -11.31 -5.45 2.41
CA PHE A 12 -10.36 -5.04 3.42
C PHE A 12 -10.99 -4.86 4.80
N SER A 13 -12.18 -4.24 4.89
CA SER A 13 -12.91 -4.11 6.15
C SER A 13 -13.19 -5.47 6.78
N LYS A 14 -13.64 -6.46 6.01
CA LYS A 14 -13.88 -7.82 6.50
C LYS A 14 -12.60 -8.53 6.97
N ALA A 15 -11.47 -8.25 6.35
CA ALA A 15 -10.18 -8.87 6.68
C ALA A 15 -9.46 -8.17 7.84
N ALA A 16 -9.87 -6.98 8.25
CA ALA A 16 -9.12 -6.08 9.12
C ALA A 16 -8.61 -6.72 10.42
N ALA A 17 -9.45 -7.53 11.08
CA ALA A 17 -9.09 -8.18 12.35
C ALA A 17 -7.90 -9.16 12.24
N SER A 18 -7.70 -9.78 11.08
CA SER A 18 -6.61 -10.72 10.81
C SER A 18 -5.53 -10.16 9.90
N TYR A 19 -5.72 -8.94 9.40
CA TYR A 19 -4.88 -8.33 8.38
C TYR A 19 -3.43 -8.18 8.85
N ASP A 20 -3.23 -7.67 10.04
CA ASP A 20 -1.89 -7.42 10.58
C ASP A 20 -1.03 -8.69 10.64
N ASP A 21 -1.62 -9.81 11.05
CA ASP A 21 -0.93 -11.10 11.06
C ASP A 21 -0.62 -11.60 9.65
N ALA A 22 -1.58 -11.47 8.74
CA ALA A 22 -1.41 -11.89 7.35
C ALA A 22 -0.31 -11.11 6.62
N VAL A 23 -0.17 -9.80 6.92
CA VAL A 23 0.80 -8.91 6.24
C VAL A 23 1.99 -8.52 7.11
N ARG A 24 2.25 -9.22 8.20
CA ARG A 24 3.37 -8.94 9.13
C ARG A 24 4.71 -8.68 8.42
N HIS A 25 4.92 -9.29 7.25
CA HIS A 25 6.10 -9.05 6.43
C HIS A 25 6.16 -7.64 5.81
N ASN A 26 5.07 -6.88 5.81
CA ASN A 26 5.07 -5.50 5.33
C ASN A 26 5.65 -4.53 6.36
N ILE A 27 5.69 -4.90 7.65
CA ILE A 27 6.26 -4.08 8.74
C ILE A 27 7.66 -3.61 8.37
N ALA A 28 8.56 -4.53 8.00
CA ALA A 28 9.92 -4.17 7.60
C ALA A 28 9.97 -3.20 6.40
N GLY A 29 8.99 -3.24 5.50
CA GLY A 29 8.86 -2.27 4.41
C GLY A 29 8.43 -0.89 4.91
N SER A 30 7.47 -0.83 5.81
CA SER A 30 7.03 0.43 6.44
C SER A 30 8.16 1.07 7.25
N GLU A 31 8.87 0.29 8.05
CA GLU A 31 10.05 0.77 8.79
C GLU A 31 11.14 1.26 7.83
N ARG A 32 11.42 0.54 6.76
CA ARG A 32 12.39 0.93 5.73
C ARG A 32 12.00 2.25 5.07
N LEU A 33 10.72 2.45 4.72
CA LEU A 33 10.22 3.70 4.18
C LEU A 33 10.43 4.85 5.18
N VAL A 34 10.05 4.66 6.44
CA VAL A 34 10.21 5.68 7.49
C VAL A 34 11.69 6.01 7.73
N MET A 35 12.59 5.02 7.64
CA MET A 35 14.03 5.23 7.77
C MET A 35 14.67 5.97 6.58
N SER A 36 14.04 5.93 5.40
CA SER A 36 14.53 6.65 4.21
C SER A 36 14.07 8.10 4.13
N LEU A 37 13.21 8.54 5.04
CA LEU A 37 12.81 9.94 5.10
C LEU A 37 14.01 10.83 5.40
N PRO A 38 14.13 11.98 4.71
CA PRO A 38 15.14 12.99 5.06
C PRO A 38 15.05 13.43 6.51
N ASP A 39 16.19 13.82 7.08
CA ASP A 39 16.18 14.46 8.40
C ASP A 39 15.33 15.74 8.34
N GLY A 40 14.48 15.91 9.32
CA GLY A 40 13.55 17.05 9.36
C GLY A 40 12.50 16.91 10.45
N THR A 41 11.62 17.91 10.51
CA THR A 41 10.46 17.93 11.38
C THR A 41 9.20 17.72 10.55
N TYR A 42 8.37 16.78 10.95
CA TYR A 42 7.10 16.44 10.29
C TYR A 42 5.96 16.63 11.28
N SER A 43 5.60 17.88 11.56
CA SER A 43 4.54 18.20 12.54
C SER A 43 3.16 17.79 12.04
N ARG A 44 2.90 17.97 10.74
CA ARG A 44 1.59 17.64 10.14
C ARG A 44 1.75 16.59 9.05
N VAL A 45 1.17 15.42 9.29
CA VAL A 45 1.32 14.23 8.41
C VAL A 45 -0.03 13.80 7.85
N LEU A 46 -0.06 13.48 6.56
CA LEU A 46 -1.17 12.80 5.90
C LEU A 46 -0.75 11.37 5.53
N ASP A 47 -1.50 10.37 5.99
CA ASP A 47 -1.33 8.96 5.61
C ASP A 47 -2.47 8.54 4.69
N VAL A 48 -2.14 8.30 3.41
CA VAL A 48 -3.12 7.98 2.35
C VAL A 48 -3.18 6.48 2.12
N GLY A 49 -4.35 5.89 2.32
CA GLY A 49 -4.51 4.44 2.40
C GLY A 49 -3.86 3.92 3.68
N CYS A 50 -4.18 4.56 4.82
CA CYS A 50 -3.51 4.31 6.10
C CYS A 50 -3.75 2.90 6.66
N GLY A 51 -4.81 2.22 6.21
CA GLY A 51 -5.17 0.87 6.63
C GLY A 51 -5.23 0.74 8.15
N THR A 52 -4.60 -0.29 8.68
CA THR A 52 -4.49 -0.54 10.12
C THR A 52 -3.39 0.28 10.82
N GLY A 53 -2.77 1.25 10.13
CA GLY A 53 -1.82 2.20 10.73
C GLY A 53 -0.38 1.69 10.91
N PHE A 54 0.06 0.66 10.20
CA PHE A 54 1.43 0.15 10.34
C PHE A 54 2.49 1.22 10.09
N THR A 55 2.39 1.95 8.99
CA THR A 55 3.38 2.95 8.61
C THR A 55 3.29 4.16 9.52
N ALA A 56 2.06 4.61 9.83
CA ALA A 56 1.85 5.70 10.78
C ALA A 56 2.46 5.39 12.16
N THR A 57 2.22 4.20 12.72
CA THR A 57 2.81 3.84 14.02
C THR A 57 4.33 3.78 14.01
N ALA A 58 4.94 3.29 12.91
CA ALA A 58 6.39 3.33 12.74
C ALA A 58 6.92 4.78 12.67
N LEU A 59 6.20 5.66 11.98
CA LEU A 59 6.52 7.08 11.89
C LEU A 59 6.45 7.77 13.25
N LEU A 60 5.34 7.57 14.00
CA LEU A 60 5.10 8.19 15.31
C LEU A 60 6.13 7.76 16.37
N ARG A 61 6.73 6.58 16.22
CA ARG A 61 7.84 6.13 17.09
C ARG A 61 9.17 6.79 16.77
N ARG A 62 9.33 7.34 15.56
CA ARG A 62 10.59 7.92 15.11
C ARG A 62 10.61 9.43 15.13
N PHE A 63 9.51 10.08 14.78
CA PHE A 63 9.44 11.53 14.60
C PHE A 63 8.42 12.16 15.54
N PRO A 64 8.68 13.38 16.03
CA PRO A 64 7.71 14.15 16.77
C PRO A 64 6.62 14.67 15.80
N VAL A 65 5.47 14.00 15.76
CA VAL A 65 4.30 14.40 14.96
C VAL A 65 3.28 15.04 15.89
N GLU A 66 2.76 16.20 15.51
CA GLU A 66 1.71 16.89 16.27
C GLU A 66 0.32 16.49 15.79
N THR A 67 0.15 16.40 14.47
CA THR A 67 -1.12 16.06 13.84
C THR A 67 -0.92 15.01 12.77
N LEU A 68 -1.71 13.95 12.83
CA LEU A 68 -1.80 12.90 11.83
C LEU A 68 -3.23 12.84 11.27
N VAL A 69 -3.39 13.01 9.97
CA VAL A 69 -4.63 12.71 9.27
C VAL A 69 -4.45 11.40 8.52
N GLY A 70 -5.24 10.40 8.80
CA GLY A 70 -5.26 9.12 8.09
C GLY A 70 -6.53 9.00 7.25
N ILE A 71 -6.40 8.63 5.98
CA ILE A 71 -7.54 8.33 5.13
C ILE A 71 -7.47 6.91 4.59
N ASP A 72 -8.58 6.21 4.65
CA ASP A 72 -8.75 4.87 4.06
C ASP A 72 -10.23 4.63 3.78
N PRO A 73 -10.63 4.10 2.62
CA PRO A 73 -12.03 3.83 2.33
C PRO A 73 -12.59 2.60 3.07
N ALA A 74 -11.77 1.81 3.75
CA ALA A 74 -12.15 0.60 4.47
C ALA A 74 -12.35 0.90 5.98
N GLU A 75 -13.60 1.10 6.40
CA GLU A 75 -13.95 1.47 7.79
C GLU A 75 -13.37 0.49 8.84
N GLY A 76 -13.44 -0.83 8.60
CA GLY A 76 -12.87 -1.81 9.51
C GLY A 76 -11.36 -1.69 9.70
N MET A 77 -10.63 -1.18 8.71
CA MET A 77 -9.21 -0.87 8.85
C MET A 77 -8.99 0.28 9.82
N LEU A 78 -9.80 1.34 9.72
CA LEU A 78 -9.73 2.51 10.60
C LEU A 78 -10.08 2.15 12.05
N GLU A 79 -10.99 1.22 12.28
CA GLU A 79 -11.31 0.71 13.62
C GLU A 79 -10.08 0.06 14.27
N VAL A 80 -9.36 -0.79 13.53
CA VAL A 80 -8.13 -1.42 14.01
C VAL A 80 -7.03 -0.39 14.25
N PHE A 81 -6.91 0.62 13.39
CA PHE A 81 -5.95 1.71 13.59
C PHE A 81 -6.27 2.50 14.85
N THR A 82 -7.54 2.87 15.05
CA THR A 82 -8.00 3.61 16.23
C THR A 82 -7.56 2.93 17.54
N ALA A 83 -7.65 1.60 17.62
CA ALA A 83 -7.23 0.87 18.80
C ALA A 83 -5.72 1.02 19.11
N LYS A 84 -4.87 1.20 18.09
CA LYS A 84 -3.42 1.39 18.25
C LYS A 84 -3.02 2.78 18.70
N LEU A 85 -3.91 3.78 18.50
CA LEU A 85 -3.62 5.18 18.84
C LEU A 85 -3.49 5.43 20.35
N ALA A 86 -3.98 4.53 21.17
CA ALA A 86 -3.78 4.59 22.63
C ALA A 86 -2.29 4.61 23.04
N GLU A 87 -1.40 4.13 22.18
CA GLU A 87 0.06 4.20 22.40
C GLU A 87 0.64 5.61 22.18
N PHE A 88 -0.13 6.54 21.57
CA PHE A 88 0.35 7.87 21.15
C PHE A 88 -0.54 9.02 21.67
N PRO A 89 -0.74 9.15 22.99
CA PRO A 89 -1.70 10.10 23.55
C PRO A 89 -1.36 11.59 23.31
N GLY A 90 -0.12 11.88 22.88
CA GLY A 90 0.34 13.26 22.60
C GLY A 90 0.10 13.72 21.16
N VAL A 91 -0.44 12.86 20.29
CA VAL A 91 -0.66 13.18 18.87
C VAL A 91 -2.13 13.43 18.63
N THR A 92 -2.45 14.51 17.94
CA THR A 92 -3.82 14.74 17.44
C THR A 92 -4.03 13.91 16.19
N VAL A 93 -4.93 12.93 16.25
CA VAL A 93 -5.20 12.04 15.11
C VAL A 93 -6.63 12.20 14.63
N GLU A 94 -6.77 12.34 13.32
CA GLU A 94 -8.06 12.34 12.62
C GLU A 94 -8.06 11.22 11.59
N LEU A 95 -8.95 10.24 11.72
CA LEU A 95 -9.14 9.16 10.76
C LEU A 95 -10.43 9.41 9.97
N ARG A 96 -10.34 9.33 8.64
CA ARG A 96 -11.44 9.59 7.72
C ARG A 96 -11.67 8.41 6.79
N CYS A 97 -12.92 7.96 6.72
CA CYS A 97 -13.35 6.97 5.72
C CYS A 97 -13.53 7.68 4.37
N GLU A 98 -12.41 7.90 3.66
CA GLU A 98 -12.36 8.62 2.40
C GLU A 98 -11.45 7.90 1.38
N ASP A 99 -11.80 8.01 0.10
CA ASP A 99 -10.96 7.58 -1.02
C ASP A 99 -10.02 8.72 -1.45
N VAL A 100 -8.81 8.39 -1.88
CA VAL A 100 -7.80 9.36 -2.34
C VAL A 100 -8.32 10.26 -3.45
N MET A 101 -9.16 9.71 -4.36
CA MET A 101 -9.69 10.48 -5.49
C MET A 101 -10.73 11.52 -5.08
N SER A 102 -11.31 11.40 -3.88
CA SER A 102 -12.32 12.31 -3.32
C SER A 102 -11.90 12.96 -2.00
N MET A 103 -10.67 12.70 -1.53
CA MET A 103 -10.19 13.25 -0.26
C MET A 103 -10.30 14.78 -0.19
N ARG A 104 -10.72 15.27 0.98
CA ARG A 104 -10.91 16.67 1.26
C ARG A 104 -9.84 17.15 2.23
N VAL A 105 -8.71 17.56 1.69
CA VAL A 105 -7.60 18.14 2.43
C VAL A 105 -7.21 19.47 1.79
N ASP A 106 -6.75 20.40 2.61
CA ASP A 106 -6.30 21.70 2.12
C ASP A 106 -4.97 21.56 1.40
N ASP A 107 -4.80 22.33 0.33
CA ASP A 107 -3.54 22.42 -0.41
C ASP A 107 -2.46 23.03 0.50
N GLY A 108 -1.27 22.43 0.48
CA GLY A 108 -0.13 22.94 1.23
C GLY A 108 -0.22 22.75 2.76
N ALA A 109 -1.08 21.86 3.23
CA ALA A 109 -1.35 21.71 4.68
C ALA A 109 -0.37 20.78 5.41
N PHE A 110 0.41 19.95 4.70
CA PHE A 110 1.18 18.88 5.31
C PHE A 110 2.68 18.99 5.04
N ASP A 111 3.49 18.65 6.06
CA ASP A 111 4.94 18.53 5.96
C ASP A 111 5.36 17.22 5.27
N LEU A 112 4.56 16.17 5.51
CA LEU A 112 4.79 14.84 5.00
C LEU A 112 3.46 14.21 4.54
N VAL A 113 3.50 13.61 3.36
CA VAL A 113 2.46 12.69 2.89
C VAL A 113 3.08 11.30 2.75
N ILE A 114 2.49 10.30 3.39
CA ILE A 114 2.88 8.90 3.23
C ILE A 114 1.77 8.10 2.53
N CYS A 115 2.18 7.16 1.69
CA CYS A 115 1.28 6.20 1.05
C CYS A 115 1.98 4.84 0.98
N ALA A 116 1.62 3.94 1.90
CA ALA A 116 2.33 2.67 2.02
C ALA A 116 1.43 1.47 1.72
N MET A 117 1.81 0.68 0.71
CA MET A 117 1.07 -0.52 0.25
C MET A 117 -0.38 -0.23 -0.16
N ALA A 118 -0.66 0.98 -0.63
CA ALA A 118 -1.97 1.41 -1.09
C ALA A 118 -2.01 1.84 -2.58
N LEU A 119 -0.95 2.48 -3.10
CA LEU A 119 -0.93 3.08 -4.44
C LEU A 119 -1.36 2.10 -5.54
N HIS A 120 -0.97 0.83 -5.47
CA HIS A 120 -1.31 -0.18 -6.48
C HIS A 120 -2.81 -0.52 -6.52
N TRP A 121 -3.58 -0.11 -5.51
CA TRP A 121 -5.04 -0.26 -5.49
C TRP A 121 -5.77 0.94 -6.12
N PHE A 122 -5.09 2.07 -6.31
CA PHE A 122 -5.73 3.26 -6.85
C PHE A 122 -5.99 3.13 -8.35
N PRO A 123 -7.18 3.51 -8.83
CA PRO A 123 -7.54 3.36 -10.24
C PRO A 123 -6.69 4.25 -11.16
N ASP A 124 -6.37 5.45 -10.71
CA ASP A 124 -5.54 6.42 -11.42
C ASP A 124 -4.37 6.86 -10.52
N LYS A 125 -3.23 6.22 -10.69
CA LYS A 125 -2.04 6.42 -9.86
C LYS A 125 -1.41 7.80 -10.06
N PRO A 126 -1.24 8.30 -11.32
CA PRO A 126 -0.76 9.66 -11.55
C PRO A 126 -1.66 10.72 -10.91
N ALA A 127 -2.99 10.61 -11.06
CA ALA A 127 -3.92 11.57 -10.45
C ALA A 127 -3.89 11.50 -8.91
N ALA A 128 -3.75 10.30 -8.33
CA ALA A 128 -3.60 10.15 -6.88
C ALA A 128 -2.30 10.80 -6.38
N ILE A 129 -1.18 10.59 -7.08
CA ILE A 129 0.10 11.23 -6.74
C ILE A 129 -0.01 12.76 -6.84
N ALA A 130 -0.64 13.29 -7.89
CA ALA A 130 -0.85 14.72 -8.03
C ALA A 130 -1.71 15.31 -6.89
N ARG A 131 -2.75 14.59 -6.42
CA ARG A 131 -3.53 15.01 -5.26
C ARG A 131 -2.71 15.00 -3.96
N MET A 132 -1.91 13.98 -3.75
CA MET A 132 -1.00 13.89 -2.62
C MET A 132 0.05 15.01 -2.65
N ALA A 133 0.60 15.32 -3.83
CA ALA A 133 1.56 16.40 -4.03
C ALA A 133 0.97 17.78 -3.67
N ARG A 134 -0.29 18.03 -4.04
CA ARG A 134 -0.98 19.29 -3.69
C ARG A 134 -1.18 19.47 -2.20
N ALA A 135 -1.40 18.39 -1.46
CA ALA A 135 -1.53 18.44 0.00
C ALA A 135 -0.24 18.84 0.72
N LEU A 136 0.93 18.66 0.10
CA LEU A 136 2.21 19.07 0.66
C LEU A 136 2.38 20.59 0.64
N ARG A 137 2.96 21.16 1.69
CA ARG A 137 3.50 22.54 1.64
C ARG A 137 4.73 22.59 0.73
N PRO A 138 5.15 23.79 0.27
CA PRO A 138 6.47 23.94 -0.34
C PRO A 138 7.57 23.38 0.59
N GLY A 139 8.52 22.64 0.04
CA GLY A 139 9.55 21.91 0.79
C GLY A 139 9.07 20.62 1.48
N GLY A 140 7.78 20.33 1.47
CA GLY A 140 7.21 19.11 2.05
C GLY A 140 7.63 17.84 1.31
N VAL A 141 7.55 16.69 1.97
CA VAL A 141 8.04 15.40 1.47
C VAL A 141 6.87 14.43 1.23
N ILE A 142 6.93 13.70 0.15
CA ILE A 142 6.10 12.51 -0.08
C ILE A 142 6.96 11.25 0.02
N ALA A 143 6.42 10.22 0.67
CA ALA A 143 7.05 8.91 0.75
C ALA A 143 6.05 7.81 0.36
N ILE A 144 6.42 7.02 -0.63
CA ILE A 144 5.57 5.97 -1.22
C ILE A 144 6.26 4.62 -1.07
N LEU A 145 5.50 3.63 -0.60
CA LEU A 145 5.83 2.21 -0.68
C LEU A 145 4.70 1.50 -1.40
N THR A 146 5.01 0.80 -2.48
CA THR A 146 3.98 0.06 -3.24
C THR A 146 4.49 -1.28 -3.74
N ALA A 147 3.60 -2.11 -4.27
CA ALA A 147 3.99 -3.31 -4.99
C ALA A 147 4.73 -2.92 -6.27
N GLY A 148 5.96 -3.43 -6.43
CA GLY A 148 6.79 -3.19 -7.59
C GLY A 148 6.64 -4.29 -8.64
N ARG A 149 6.83 -3.92 -9.92
CA ARG A 149 6.77 -4.85 -11.05
C ARG A 149 7.93 -5.86 -11.02
N GLY A 150 7.71 -7.05 -11.56
CA GLY A 150 8.72 -8.11 -11.69
C GLY A 150 8.84 -9.03 -10.47
N GLY A 151 7.93 -8.91 -9.50
CA GLY A 151 7.71 -9.93 -8.48
C GLY A 151 6.56 -10.87 -8.86
N GLU A 152 6.38 -11.92 -8.05
CA GLU A 152 5.22 -12.82 -8.10
C GLU A 152 5.09 -13.67 -9.39
N ASP A 153 6.18 -13.85 -10.17
CA ASP A 153 6.16 -14.65 -11.40
C ASP A 153 5.71 -16.09 -11.14
N ALA A 154 6.20 -16.71 -10.06
CA ALA A 154 5.78 -18.06 -9.67
C ALA A 154 4.29 -18.14 -9.33
N TRP A 155 3.74 -17.09 -8.72
CA TRP A 155 2.32 -16.99 -8.42
C TRP A 155 1.48 -16.80 -9.68
N ARG A 156 1.90 -15.93 -10.59
CA ARG A 156 1.24 -15.73 -11.89
C ARG A 156 1.22 -16.99 -12.72
N GLN A 157 2.36 -17.69 -12.81
CA GLN A 157 2.44 -18.97 -13.52
C GLN A 157 1.49 -20.00 -12.92
N LEU A 158 1.41 -20.09 -11.59
CA LEU A 158 0.47 -21.00 -10.93
C LEU A 158 -0.99 -20.65 -11.25
N LEU A 159 -1.34 -19.37 -11.28
CA LEU A 159 -2.68 -18.91 -11.66
C LEU A 159 -3.00 -19.27 -13.11
N ASP A 160 -2.04 -19.14 -14.03
CA ASP A 160 -2.18 -19.54 -15.43
C ASP A 160 -2.38 -21.05 -15.56
N ASP A 161 -1.60 -21.85 -14.83
CA ASP A 161 -1.68 -23.32 -14.83
C ASP A 161 -3.05 -23.83 -14.37
N VAL A 162 -3.65 -23.16 -13.38
CA VAL A 162 -5.00 -23.47 -12.91
C VAL A 162 -6.09 -22.77 -13.71
N ARG A 163 -5.74 -22.11 -14.81
CA ARG A 163 -6.66 -21.35 -15.65
C ARG A 163 -7.54 -20.36 -14.83
N ALA A 164 -6.89 -19.59 -13.97
CA ALA A 164 -7.54 -18.49 -13.27
C ALA A 164 -8.02 -17.44 -14.28
N PRO A 165 -9.06 -16.64 -13.95
CA PRO A 165 -9.51 -15.57 -14.83
C PRO A 165 -8.35 -14.63 -15.21
N THR A 166 -8.24 -14.27 -16.48
CA THR A 166 -7.18 -13.36 -16.99
C THR A 166 -7.20 -12.00 -16.30
N ALA A 167 -8.35 -11.58 -15.78
CA ALA A 167 -8.44 -10.38 -14.95
C ALA A 167 -7.52 -10.42 -13.71
N TRP A 168 -7.17 -11.59 -13.21
CA TRP A 168 -6.27 -11.71 -12.06
C TRP A 168 -4.79 -11.64 -12.45
N THR A 169 -4.41 -12.34 -13.51
CA THR A 169 -3.03 -12.31 -14.01
C THR A 169 -2.70 -10.95 -14.61
N GLY A 170 -3.67 -10.30 -15.29
CA GLY A 170 -3.55 -8.95 -15.82
C GLY A 170 -3.48 -7.87 -14.75
N TRP A 171 -4.17 -8.05 -13.61
CA TRP A 171 -4.18 -7.06 -12.54
C TRP A 171 -2.77 -6.69 -12.06
N PHE A 172 -1.89 -7.66 -11.90
CA PHE A 172 -0.51 -7.40 -11.47
C PHE A 172 0.27 -6.53 -12.46
N ALA A 173 0.12 -6.79 -13.77
CA ALA A 173 0.80 -6.02 -14.80
C ALA A 173 0.31 -4.55 -14.86
N GLU A 174 -1.00 -4.36 -14.69
CA GLU A 174 -1.64 -3.04 -14.81
C GLU A 174 -1.46 -2.18 -13.55
N ASN A 175 -1.38 -2.82 -12.38
CA ASN A 175 -1.43 -2.12 -11.09
C ASN A 175 -0.08 -1.95 -10.39
N GLN A 176 0.95 -2.70 -10.80
CA GLN A 176 2.31 -2.52 -10.33
C GLN A 176 3.05 -1.46 -11.16
N ARG A 177 3.99 -0.77 -10.51
CA ARG A 177 4.89 0.21 -11.13
C ARG A 177 6.32 -0.29 -11.10
N ASP A 178 7.14 0.18 -12.04
CA ASP A 178 8.61 0.10 -11.94
C ASP A 178 9.21 1.47 -11.52
N VAL A 179 10.54 1.52 -11.42
CA VAL A 179 11.26 2.71 -10.97
C VAL A 179 11.06 3.88 -11.93
N ASP A 180 11.10 3.63 -13.24
CA ASP A 180 11.01 4.69 -14.25
C ASP A 180 9.58 5.26 -14.29
N GLU A 181 8.57 4.41 -14.17
CA GLU A 181 7.18 4.84 -14.16
C GLU A 181 6.84 5.70 -12.93
N ILE A 182 7.29 5.31 -11.73
CA ILE A 182 7.01 6.11 -10.53
C ILE A 182 7.80 7.42 -10.54
N ASP A 183 9.05 7.43 -11.02
CA ASP A 183 9.83 8.65 -11.18
C ASP A 183 9.14 9.63 -12.15
N ALA A 184 8.63 9.13 -13.27
CA ALA A 184 7.87 9.92 -14.22
C ALA A 184 6.56 10.47 -13.61
N ASP A 185 5.81 9.64 -12.87
CA ASP A 185 4.58 10.05 -12.19
C ASP A 185 4.86 11.18 -11.15
N LEU A 186 5.95 11.06 -10.38
CA LEU A 186 6.36 12.08 -9.39
C LEU A 186 6.73 13.40 -10.07
N ARG A 187 7.52 13.38 -11.15
CA ARG A 187 7.90 14.57 -11.91
C ARG A 187 6.69 15.22 -12.58
N ALA A 188 5.75 14.43 -13.10
CA ALA A 188 4.51 14.94 -13.68
C ALA A 188 3.63 15.64 -12.63
N ALA A 189 3.75 15.27 -11.37
CA ALA A 189 3.12 15.92 -10.21
C ALA A 189 3.94 17.09 -9.64
N GLU A 190 4.94 17.59 -10.39
CA GLU A 190 5.83 18.71 -10.00
C GLU A 190 6.64 18.44 -8.71
N LEU A 191 6.91 17.16 -8.43
CA LEU A 191 7.77 16.75 -7.34
C LEU A 191 9.20 16.50 -7.81
N GLU A 192 10.16 16.75 -6.95
CA GLU A 192 11.57 16.41 -7.13
C GLU A 192 11.89 15.07 -6.47
N PRO A 193 12.11 13.98 -7.23
CA PRO A 193 12.52 12.70 -6.67
C PRO A 193 13.87 12.84 -5.93
N LEU A 194 13.90 12.39 -4.68
CA LEU A 194 15.12 12.36 -3.86
C LEU A 194 15.76 10.97 -3.91
N ASP A 195 14.94 9.93 -3.84
CA ASP A 195 15.38 8.54 -3.95
C ASP A 195 14.22 7.68 -4.47
N VAL A 196 14.48 6.85 -5.48
CA VAL A 196 13.51 5.89 -6.03
C VAL A 196 14.23 4.58 -6.26
N TRP A 197 13.79 3.52 -5.57
CA TRP A 197 14.45 2.23 -5.68
C TRP A 197 13.47 1.07 -5.55
N MET A 198 13.91 -0.10 -5.99
CA MET A 198 13.16 -1.35 -5.85
C MET A 198 13.94 -2.38 -5.06
N GLU A 199 13.27 -3.06 -4.15
CA GLU A 199 13.79 -4.22 -3.44
C GLU A 199 13.07 -5.48 -3.91
N ARG A 200 13.84 -6.42 -4.46
CA ARG A 200 13.35 -7.77 -4.76
C ARG A 200 13.76 -8.72 -3.64
N ARG A 201 12.81 -9.46 -3.14
CA ARG A 201 13.00 -10.42 -2.07
C ARG A 201 12.42 -11.77 -2.46
N ARG A 202 13.18 -12.84 -2.20
CA ARG A 202 12.72 -14.21 -2.36
C ARG A 202 12.23 -14.75 -1.04
N ARG A 203 11.08 -15.42 -1.07
CA ARG A 203 10.46 -16.04 0.10
C ARG A 203 10.10 -17.48 -0.17
N SER A 204 10.10 -18.25 0.93
CA SER A 204 9.45 -19.54 1.00
C SER A 204 8.40 -19.48 2.11
N THR A 205 7.20 -19.99 1.85
CA THR A 205 6.13 -20.00 2.82
C THR A 205 5.26 -21.25 2.68
N HIS A 206 4.66 -21.69 3.77
CA HIS A 206 3.71 -22.79 3.71
C HIS A 206 2.51 -22.41 2.83
N PRO A 207 2.02 -23.31 1.95
CA PRO A 207 0.88 -23.03 1.06
C PRO A 207 -0.33 -22.43 1.77
N ASP A 208 -0.72 -22.97 2.93
CA ASP A 208 -1.88 -22.47 3.69
C ASP A 208 -1.67 -21.04 4.20
N ALA A 209 -0.45 -20.71 4.65
CA ALA A 209 -0.11 -19.35 5.07
C ALA A 209 -0.08 -18.39 3.87
N PHE A 210 0.38 -18.85 2.70
CA PHE A 210 0.32 -18.08 1.46
C PHE A 210 -1.13 -17.78 1.09
N MET A 211 -2.01 -18.79 1.12
CA MET A 211 -3.44 -18.62 0.82
C MET A 211 -4.14 -17.73 1.83
N ALA A 212 -3.88 -17.90 3.13
CA ALA A 212 -4.47 -17.05 4.18
C ALA A 212 -4.12 -15.57 3.92
N ARG A 213 -2.85 -15.28 3.62
CA ARG A 213 -2.42 -13.94 3.23
C ARG A 213 -3.12 -13.44 1.96
N THR A 214 -3.14 -14.26 0.92
CA THR A 214 -3.75 -13.89 -0.37
C THR A 214 -5.24 -13.57 -0.20
N ARG A 215 -5.95 -14.33 0.63
CA ARG A 215 -7.36 -14.06 0.95
C ARG A 215 -7.53 -12.77 1.74
N ALA A 216 -6.66 -12.48 2.71
CA ALA A 216 -6.74 -11.25 3.50
C ALA A 216 -6.49 -9.99 2.65
N VAL A 217 -5.56 -10.07 1.68
CA VAL A 217 -5.16 -8.92 0.86
C VAL A 217 -5.99 -8.81 -0.42
N ALA A 218 -6.28 -9.92 -1.08
CA ALA A 218 -6.88 -9.96 -2.41
C ALA A 218 -8.11 -10.90 -2.49
N GLY A 219 -8.70 -11.26 -1.37
CA GLY A 219 -9.86 -12.17 -1.34
C GLY A 219 -11.05 -11.68 -2.15
N HIS A 220 -11.26 -10.38 -2.22
CA HIS A 220 -12.28 -9.76 -3.06
C HIS A 220 -12.02 -10.00 -4.56
N LEU A 221 -10.76 -10.09 -5.00
CA LEU A 221 -10.39 -10.47 -6.37
C LEU A 221 -10.62 -11.97 -6.62
N LEU A 222 -10.52 -12.79 -5.59
CA LEU A 222 -10.71 -14.24 -5.67
C LEU A 222 -12.18 -14.66 -5.80
N GLY A 223 -13.10 -13.70 -5.80
CA GLY A 223 -14.53 -13.97 -6.01
C GLY A 223 -15.12 -14.92 -4.98
N ASN A 224 -14.74 -14.77 -3.70
CA ASN A 224 -15.29 -15.57 -2.60
C ASN A 224 -16.79 -15.31 -2.43
N PRO A 225 -17.69 -16.25 -2.82
CA PRO A 225 -19.09 -16.11 -2.48
C PRO A 225 -19.28 -16.25 -0.96
N PRO A 226 -20.27 -15.57 -0.38
CA PRO A 226 -20.64 -15.79 1.01
C PRO A 226 -20.93 -17.28 1.24
N GLY A 227 -20.12 -17.96 2.05
CA GLY A 227 -20.41 -19.32 2.51
C GLY A 227 -19.49 -20.46 2.05
N GLY A 228 -18.39 -20.22 1.35
CA GLY A 228 -17.45 -21.30 1.03
C GLY A 228 -16.39 -20.97 -0.02
N TYR A 229 -15.34 -21.78 -0.04
CA TYR A 229 -14.30 -21.71 -1.04
C TYR A 229 -14.85 -22.03 -2.43
N SER A 230 -14.60 -21.17 -3.41
CA SER A 230 -14.93 -21.46 -4.80
C SER A 230 -14.13 -22.68 -5.29
N GLU A 231 -14.61 -23.38 -6.31
CA GLU A 231 -13.86 -24.46 -6.98
C GLU A 231 -12.47 -23.98 -7.44
N LEU A 232 -12.35 -22.72 -7.85
CA LEU A 232 -11.10 -22.11 -8.25
C LEU A 232 -10.14 -21.99 -7.06
N ASP A 233 -10.62 -21.55 -5.89
CA ASP A 233 -9.80 -21.46 -4.67
C ASP A 233 -9.26 -22.84 -4.26
N GLN A 234 -10.06 -23.89 -4.39
CA GLN A 234 -9.62 -25.26 -4.14
C GLN A 234 -8.52 -25.71 -5.13
N ARG A 235 -8.67 -25.39 -6.42
CA ARG A 235 -7.67 -25.69 -7.43
C ARG A 235 -6.36 -24.94 -7.19
N ILE A 236 -6.44 -23.66 -6.83
CA ILE A 236 -5.27 -22.85 -6.48
C ILE A 236 -4.56 -23.46 -5.27
N HIS A 237 -5.31 -23.80 -4.24
CA HIS A 237 -4.75 -24.40 -3.02
C HIS A 237 -4.05 -25.73 -3.32
N ALA A 238 -4.68 -26.60 -4.10
CA ALA A 238 -4.08 -27.87 -4.52
C ALA A 238 -2.80 -27.67 -5.36
N ALA A 239 -2.81 -26.70 -6.28
CA ALA A 239 -1.63 -26.37 -7.10
C ALA A 239 -0.49 -25.79 -6.25
N LEU A 240 -0.77 -24.96 -5.24
CA LEU A 240 0.22 -24.45 -4.30
C LEU A 240 0.90 -25.58 -3.53
N HIS A 241 0.11 -26.54 -3.03
CA HIS A 241 0.65 -27.72 -2.35
C HIS A 241 1.50 -28.59 -3.27
N ALA A 242 1.08 -28.77 -4.52
CA ALA A 242 1.85 -29.52 -5.52
C ALA A 242 3.16 -28.82 -5.91
N ALA A 243 3.16 -27.48 -5.99
CA ALA A 243 4.34 -26.69 -6.33
C ALA A 243 5.31 -26.51 -5.14
N ALA A 244 4.82 -26.70 -3.90
CA ALA A 244 5.63 -26.56 -2.70
C ALA A 244 6.58 -27.75 -2.53
N GLY A 245 7.88 -27.45 -2.44
CA GLY A 245 8.87 -28.43 -2.00
C GLY A 245 8.85 -28.60 -0.47
N SER A 246 9.82 -29.34 0.07
CA SER A 246 9.98 -29.54 1.52
C SER A 246 10.16 -28.22 2.29
N GLY A 247 10.58 -27.14 1.63
CA GLY A 247 10.74 -25.79 2.20
C GLY A 247 9.54 -24.87 2.01
N GLY A 248 8.46 -25.33 1.39
CA GLY A 248 7.27 -24.52 1.09
C GLY A 248 7.23 -23.98 -0.34
N PHE A 249 6.21 -23.16 -0.63
CA PHE A 249 6.06 -22.45 -1.90
C PHE A 249 7.01 -21.27 -1.97
N VAL A 250 7.88 -21.28 -2.99
CA VAL A 250 8.90 -20.24 -3.20
C VAL A 250 8.40 -19.22 -4.22
N TYR A 251 8.44 -17.95 -3.85
CA TYR A 251 8.06 -16.85 -4.72
C TYR A 251 8.92 -15.62 -4.45
N ASP A 252 9.07 -14.79 -5.47
CA ASP A 252 9.67 -13.48 -5.34
C ASP A 252 8.58 -12.42 -5.17
N TYR A 253 8.88 -11.34 -4.48
CA TYR A 253 8.05 -10.14 -4.45
C TYR A 253 8.95 -8.91 -4.56
N CYS A 254 8.41 -7.87 -5.20
CA CYS A 254 9.10 -6.60 -5.34
C CYS A 254 8.36 -5.53 -4.54
N LYS A 255 9.12 -4.73 -3.81
CA LYS A 255 8.65 -3.50 -3.16
C LYS A 255 9.33 -2.32 -3.82
N LEU A 256 8.54 -1.39 -4.29
CA LEU A 256 9.00 -0.12 -4.86
C LEU A 256 8.84 0.97 -3.82
N PHE A 257 9.92 1.69 -3.59
CA PHE A 257 10.00 2.81 -2.68
C PHE A 257 10.28 4.08 -3.46
N ALA A 258 9.67 5.17 -3.05
CA ALA A 258 9.94 6.49 -3.62
C ALA A 258 9.84 7.54 -2.52
N VAL A 259 10.82 8.44 -2.48
CA VAL A 259 10.82 9.64 -1.65
C VAL A 259 11.04 10.82 -2.58
N ALA A 260 10.17 11.81 -2.49
CA ALA A 260 10.28 13.02 -3.31
C ALA A 260 9.93 14.26 -2.47
N ARG A 261 10.27 15.43 -2.96
CA ARG A 261 10.02 16.71 -2.31
C ARG A 261 9.21 17.62 -3.21
N ARG A 262 8.24 18.34 -2.65
CA ARG A 262 7.66 19.49 -3.32
C ARG A 262 8.67 20.63 -3.32
N PRO A 263 9.05 21.18 -4.47
CA PRO A 263 9.99 22.31 -4.52
C PRO A 263 9.55 23.47 -3.61
N GLU A 264 10.52 24.19 -3.06
CA GLU A 264 10.26 25.48 -2.40
C GLU A 264 9.66 26.47 -3.40
N GLU A 265 8.76 27.33 -2.96
CA GLU A 265 8.34 28.45 -3.78
C GLU A 265 9.60 29.29 -4.09
N ARG A 266 9.91 29.45 -5.37
CA ARG A 266 10.99 30.37 -5.75
C ARG A 266 10.52 31.77 -5.37
N ASP A 267 11.28 32.40 -4.45
CA ASP A 267 11.14 33.86 -4.27
C ASP A 267 11.20 34.51 -5.64
N GLY A 268 10.07 35.09 -6.08
CA GLY A 268 10.03 35.85 -7.32
C GLY A 268 11.07 36.96 -7.24
N PRO A 269 11.58 37.42 -8.37
CA PRO A 269 12.55 38.51 -8.37
C PRO A 269 11.96 39.71 -7.62
N ARG A 270 12.65 40.13 -6.55
CA ARG A 270 12.35 41.36 -5.80
C ARG A 270 12.54 42.58 -6.69
#